data_63263c9886f7867c25bc7e97c9e90b33
#
_entry.id   63263c9886f7867c25bc7e97c9e90b33
#
_cell.length_a   1.000
_cell.length_b   1.000
_cell.length_c   1.000
_cell.angle_alpha   90.00
_cell.angle_beta   90.00
_cell.angle_gamma   90.00
#
_symmetry.space_group_name_H-M   'P 1'
#
loop_
_entity.id
_entity.type
_entity.pdbx_description
1 polymer ?
#
loop_
_entity_poly.entity_id
_entity_poly.type
_entity_poly.pdbx_seq_one_letter_code
_entity_poly.pdbx_strand_id
1 'polypeptide(L)'
;NIRETFNQALDNLSRDNTLNELGKGFNARQRVRGNLDASNINLQIGFKTIRPNSSASKNGMPIYSNVSRREIFDLYEKYSGQRPDFRNIPNKGQLSSTTITSGPWKGTTIILRNFSTSREQTGAKWTIEFRNQPASIRGQRLELKFR
;
A
#
# COMPACT_ATOMS: atom_id res chain seq x y z
N ASN A 1 -19.78 -13.87 18.68
CA ASN A 1 -21.20 -13.53 18.80
C ASN A 1 -21.65 -12.69 17.58
N ILE A 2 -22.94 -12.38 17.51
CA ILE A 2 -23.50 -11.65 16.37
C ILE A 2 -22.89 -10.26 16.22
N ARG A 3 -22.65 -9.55 17.32
CA ARG A 3 -22.05 -8.21 17.28
C ARG A 3 -20.63 -8.25 16.74
N GLU A 4 -19.81 -9.19 17.19
CA GLU A 4 -18.44 -9.34 16.71
C GLU A 4 -18.40 -9.68 15.23
N THR A 5 -19.27 -10.60 14.78
CA THR A 5 -19.39 -10.96 13.36
C THR A 5 -19.83 -9.76 12.51
N PHE A 6 -20.78 -8.97 13.01
CA PHE A 6 -21.24 -7.76 12.31
C PHE A 6 -20.13 -6.71 12.23
N ASN A 7 -19.41 -6.46 13.31
CA ASN A 7 -18.30 -5.53 13.34
C ASN A 7 -17.18 -5.96 12.40
N GLN A 8 -16.88 -7.27 12.36
CA GLN A 8 -15.87 -7.81 11.44
C GLN A 8 -16.28 -7.58 9.98
N ALA A 9 -17.57 -7.76 9.66
CA ALA A 9 -18.08 -7.51 8.32
C ALA A 9 -17.94 -6.03 7.92
N LEU A 10 -18.22 -5.11 8.84
CA LEU A 10 -18.02 -3.67 8.61
C LEU A 10 -16.56 -3.32 8.40
N ASP A 11 -15.65 -3.90 9.20
CA ASP A 11 -14.21 -3.68 9.06
C ASP A 11 -13.72 -4.18 7.70
N ASN A 12 -14.18 -5.35 7.28
CA ASN A 12 -13.84 -5.92 5.97
C ASN A 12 -14.34 -5.03 4.83
N LEU A 13 -15.56 -4.49 4.95
CA LEU A 13 -16.12 -3.59 3.94
C LEU A 13 -15.30 -2.30 3.85
N SER A 14 -14.93 -1.71 4.98
CA SER A 14 -14.09 -0.52 5.04
C SER A 14 -12.73 -0.76 4.38
N ARG A 15 -12.11 -1.89 4.70
CA ARG A 15 -10.85 -2.32 4.08
C ARG A 15 -11.00 -2.44 2.56
N ASP A 16 -12.04 -3.14 2.11
CA ASP A 16 -12.26 -3.38 0.68
C ASP A 16 -12.51 -2.07 -0.07
N ASN A 17 -13.28 -1.15 0.50
CA ASN A 17 -13.52 0.17 -0.09
C ASN A 17 -12.21 0.95 -0.23
N THR A 18 -11.35 0.90 0.79
CA THR A 18 -10.05 1.56 0.77
C THR A 18 -9.14 0.98 -0.32
N LEU A 19 -9.09 -0.35 -0.42
CA LEU A 19 -8.30 -1.03 -1.45
C LEU A 19 -8.84 -0.75 -2.85
N ASN A 20 -10.16 -0.70 -3.02
CA ASN A 20 -10.78 -0.38 -4.31
C ASN A 20 -10.41 1.04 -4.76
N GLU A 21 -10.40 2.01 -3.86
CA GLU A 21 -9.98 3.38 -4.19
C GLU A 21 -8.50 3.44 -4.57
N LEU A 22 -7.65 2.72 -3.84
CA LEU A 22 -6.23 2.63 -4.19
C LEU A 22 -6.05 1.99 -5.57
N GLY A 23 -6.77 0.91 -5.84
CA GLY A 23 -6.74 0.22 -7.13
C GLY A 23 -7.16 1.11 -8.28
N LYS A 24 -8.18 1.94 -8.09
CA LYS A 24 -8.59 2.95 -9.09
C LYS A 24 -7.45 3.91 -9.38
N GLY A 25 -6.72 4.35 -8.35
CA GLY A 25 -5.56 5.21 -8.53
C GLY A 25 -4.47 4.57 -9.38
N PHE A 26 -4.14 3.31 -9.11
CA PHE A 26 -3.18 2.57 -9.92
C PHE A 26 -3.66 2.41 -11.37
N ASN A 27 -4.93 2.09 -11.57
CA ASN A 27 -5.49 1.92 -12.92
C ASN A 27 -5.56 3.24 -13.69
N ALA A 28 -5.68 4.37 -13.00
CA ALA A 28 -5.76 5.69 -13.62
C ALA A 28 -4.40 6.27 -14.03
N ARG A 29 -3.30 5.59 -13.72
CA ARG A 29 -1.97 6.07 -14.12
C ARG A 29 -1.89 6.17 -15.63
N GLN A 30 -1.38 7.31 -16.11
CA GLN A 30 -1.18 7.57 -17.53
C GLN A 30 0.31 7.57 -17.84
N ARG A 31 0.66 7.38 -19.11
CA ARG A 31 2.04 7.50 -19.55
C ARG A 31 2.34 8.96 -19.89
N VAL A 32 3.39 9.47 -19.27
CA VAL A 32 3.94 10.79 -19.56
C VAL A 32 5.37 10.58 -20.03
N ARG A 33 5.63 10.90 -21.29
CA ARG A 33 6.95 10.70 -21.91
C ARG A 33 7.45 9.26 -21.79
N GLY A 34 6.53 8.29 -21.97
CA GLY A 34 6.84 6.86 -21.90
C GLY A 34 6.86 6.26 -20.50
N ASN A 35 6.74 7.04 -19.45
CA ASN A 35 6.77 6.59 -18.08
C ASN A 35 5.38 6.65 -17.44
N LEU A 36 5.04 5.67 -16.61
CA LEU A 36 3.79 5.70 -15.84
C LEU A 36 3.86 6.80 -14.78
N ASP A 37 2.82 7.61 -14.74
CA ASP A 37 2.71 8.73 -13.80
C ASP A 37 1.84 8.31 -12.60
N ALA A 38 2.44 8.31 -11.42
CA ALA A 38 1.77 7.97 -10.17
C ALA A 38 1.43 9.20 -9.31
N SER A 39 1.52 10.41 -9.88
CA SER A 39 1.36 11.65 -9.10
C SER A 39 -0.05 11.87 -8.55
N ASN A 40 -1.04 11.13 -9.04
CA ASN A 40 -2.43 11.25 -8.60
C ASN A 40 -2.85 10.18 -7.57
N ILE A 41 -1.91 9.35 -7.11
CA ILE A 41 -2.22 8.33 -6.11
C ILE A 41 -2.09 8.94 -4.72
N ASN A 42 -3.16 9.60 -4.27
CA ASN A 42 -3.23 10.20 -2.94
C ASN A 42 -3.67 9.17 -1.91
N LEU A 43 -3.14 9.30 -0.69
CA LEU A 43 -3.48 8.42 0.42
C LEU A 43 -4.25 9.22 1.47
N GLN A 44 -5.16 8.54 2.17
CA GLN A 44 -5.96 9.15 3.24
C GLN A 44 -5.62 8.52 4.58
N ILE A 45 -5.30 9.35 5.57
CA ILE A 45 -5.15 8.93 6.97
C ILE A 45 -6.03 9.86 7.80
N GLY A 46 -7.19 9.35 8.26
CA GLY A 46 -8.19 10.20 8.91
C GLY A 46 -8.63 11.32 7.98
N PHE A 47 -8.46 12.57 8.39
CA PHE A 47 -8.77 13.74 7.58
C PHE A 47 -7.58 14.25 6.76
N LYS A 48 -6.42 13.62 6.89
CA LYS A 48 -5.20 14.04 6.19
C LYS A 48 -5.09 13.35 4.84
N THR A 49 -4.82 14.13 3.80
CA THR A 49 -4.49 13.61 2.47
C THR A 49 -2.97 13.69 2.30
N ILE A 50 -2.37 12.57 1.93
CA ILE A 50 -0.94 12.49 1.62
C ILE A 50 -0.80 12.39 0.12
N ARG A 51 -0.08 13.35 -0.47
CA ARG A 51 0.17 13.39 -1.91
C ARG A 51 1.56 12.86 -2.23
N PRO A 52 1.73 12.14 -3.33
CA PRO A 52 3.07 11.71 -3.74
C PRO A 52 3.88 12.89 -4.26
N ASN A 53 5.21 12.73 -4.24
CA ASN A 53 6.10 13.68 -4.87
C ASN A 53 5.97 13.58 -6.39
N SER A 54 5.58 14.66 -7.05
CA SER A 54 5.28 14.67 -8.47
C SER A 54 6.48 14.33 -9.35
N SER A 55 7.69 14.60 -8.90
CA SER A 55 8.94 14.36 -9.63
C SER A 55 9.63 13.05 -9.31
N ALA A 56 9.12 12.29 -8.36
CA ALA A 56 9.84 11.16 -7.78
C ALA A 56 9.20 9.79 -8.06
N SER A 57 8.19 9.73 -8.92
CA SER A 57 7.61 8.45 -9.32
C SER A 57 8.66 7.66 -10.11
N LYS A 58 8.93 6.43 -9.67
CA LYS A 58 9.83 5.53 -10.37
C LYS A 58 9.10 4.26 -10.78
N ASN A 59 9.12 3.94 -12.06
CA ASN A 59 8.44 2.77 -12.62
C ASN A 59 6.94 2.75 -12.30
N GLY A 60 6.31 3.93 -12.19
CA GLY A 60 4.90 4.06 -11.86
C GLY A 60 4.56 3.83 -10.41
N MET A 61 5.56 3.84 -9.52
CA MET A 61 5.36 3.69 -8.08
C MET A 61 5.41 5.05 -7.40
N PRO A 62 4.38 5.43 -6.63
CA PRO A 62 4.38 6.72 -5.94
C PRO A 62 5.38 6.73 -4.78
N ILE A 63 5.99 7.89 -4.57
CA ILE A 63 6.94 8.11 -3.48
C ILE A 63 6.41 9.25 -2.63
N TYR A 64 6.25 8.99 -1.34
CA TYR A 64 5.71 9.94 -0.37
C TYR A 64 6.80 10.38 0.59
N SER A 65 6.82 11.68 0.90
CA SER A 65 7.76 12.25 1.88
C SER A 65 7.04 12.74 3.12
N ASN A 66 7.76 12.81 4.22
CA ASN A 66 7.25 13.36 5.49
C ASN A 66 6.05 12.60 6.05
N VAL A 67 6.02 11.30 5.83
CA VAL A 67 5.01 10.41 6.43
C VAL A 67 5.66 9.74 7.62
N SER A 68 5.06 9.86 8.80
CA SER A 68 5.60 9.26 10.01
C SER A 68 5.48 7.74 9.98
N ARG A 69 6.33 7.08 10.76
CA ARG A 69 6.24 5.62 10.95
C ARG A 69 4.85 5.21 11.42
N ARG A 70 4.28 5.96 12.37
CA ARG A 70 2.93 5.69 12.87
C ARG A 70 1.89 5.77 11.76
N GLU A 71 1.97 6.79 10.91
CA GLU A 71 1.05 6.93 9.78
C GLU A 71 1.20 5.79 8.78
N ILE A 72 2.42 5.36 8.50
CA ILE A 72 2.68 4.21 7.61
C ILE A 72 2.07 2.93 8.20
N PHE A 73 2.24 2.71 9.50
CA PHE A 73 1.67 1.52 10.16
C PHE A 73 0.14 1.57 10.18
N ASP A 74 -0.44 2.76 10.34
CA ASP A 74 -1.89 2.94 10.26
C ASP A 74 -2.40 2.66 8.83
N LEU A 75 -1.66 3.06 7.80
CA LEU A 75 -1.99 2.72 6.42
C LEU A 75 -1.97 1.22 6.19
N TYR A 76 -0.92 0.54 6.66
CA TYR A 76 -0.83 -0.92 6.54
C TYR A 76 -2.03 -1.61 7.20
N GLU A 77 -2.42 -1.17 8.39
CA GLU A 77 -3.59 -1.72 9.08
C GLU A 77 -4.87 -1.46 8.28
N LYS A 78 -5.00 -0.26 7.72
CA LYS A 78 -6.16 0.12 6.91
C LYS A 78 -6.31 -0.76 5.67
N TYR A 79 -5.20 -1.09 5.00
CA TYR A 79 -5.20 -1.93 3.81
C TYR A 79 -5.33 -3.41 4.13
N SER A 80 -4.68 -3.88 5.17
CA SER A 80 -4.58 -5.31 5.46
C SER A 80 -5.61 -5.80 6.49
N GLY A 81 -6.14 -4.90 7.31
CA GLY A 81 -7.01 -5.25 8.44
C GLY A 81 -6.25 -5.73 9.66
N GLN A 82 -4.91 -5.68 9.66
CA GLN A 82 -4.08 -6.17 10.75
C GLN A 82 -3.00 -5.16 11.10
N ARG A 83 -2.70 -5.02 12.40
CA ARG A 83 -1.50 -4.28 12.82
C ARG A 83 -0.26 -4.99 12.32
N PRO A 84 0.85 -4.26 12.06
CA PRO A 84 2.10 -4.90 11.66
C PRO A 84 2.57 -5.91 12.71
N ASP A 85 2.98 -7.09 12.23
CA ASP A 85 3.62 -8.13 13.02
C ASP A 85 4.92 -8.50 12.31
N PHE A 86 6.02 -7.91 12.77
CA PHE A 86 7.28 -7.96 12.06
C PHE A 86 8.06 -9.22 12.37
N ARG A 87 8.65 -9.80 11.33
CA ARG A 87 9.70 -10.80 11.44
C ARG A 87 11.00 -10.25 10.88
N ASN A 88 12.10 -10.74 11.41
CA ASN A 88 13.42 -10.32 10.98
C ASN A 88 13.84 -11.11 9.73
N ILE A 89 14.30 -10.41 8.71
CA ILE A 89 14.85 -11.01 7.50
C ILE A 89 16.38 -10.83 7.58
N PRO A 90 17.14 -11.91 7.71
CA PRO A 90 18.61 -11.81 7.89
C PRO A 90 19.27 -10.97 6.80
N ASN A 91 20.13 -10.05 7.21
CA ASN A 91 20.91 -9.15 6.35
C ASN A 91 20.07 -8.15 5.55
N LYS A 92 18.76 -8.01 5.84
CA LYS A 92 17.90 -7.07 5.11
C LYS A 92 17.14 -6.12 6.03
N GLY A 93 16.40 -6.63 6.99
CA GLY A 93 15.59 -5.82 7.89
C GLY A 93 14.36 -6.54 8.38
N GLN A 94 13.25 -5.83 8.50
CA GLN A 94 12.00 -6.34 9.04
C GLN A 94 10.88 -6.32 8.01
N LEU A 95 10.00 -7.29 8.11
CA LEU A 95 8.89 -7.48 7.18
C LEU A 95 7.65 -7.97 7.93
N SER A 96 6.51 -7.35 7.64
CA SER A 96 5.19 -7.82 8.05
C SER A 96 4.38 -8.14 6.80
N SER A 97 3.64 -9.25 6.81
CA SER A 97 2.89 -9.74 5.66
C SER A 97 1.52 -10.22 6.10
N THR A 98 0.49 -9.78 5.37
CA THR A 98 -0.90 -10.20 5.61
C THR A 98 -1.54 -10.59 4.29
N THR A 99 -2.15 -11.78 4.24
CA THR A 99 -2.91 -12.21 3.07
C THR A 99 -4.40 -12.05 3.35
N ILE A 100 -5.10 -11.37 2.46
CA ILE A 100 -6.55 -11.13 2.60
C ILE A 100 -7.30 -12.41 2.30
N THR A 101 -8.22 -12.79 3.17
CA THR A 101 -8.91 -14.09 3.13
C THR A 101 -10.36 -14.01 2.67
N SER A 102 -10.89 -12.81 2.43
CA SER A 102 -12.29 -12.63 2.01
C SER A 102 -12.47 -11.40 1.14
N GLY A 103 -13.60 -11.36 0.43
CA GLY A 103 -13.98 -10.23 -0.41
C GLY A 103 -13.27 -10.19 -1.75
N PRO A 104 -13.41 -9.06 -2.49
CA PRO A 104 -12.86 -8.95 -3.85
C PRO A 104 -11.33 -8.94 -3.90
N TRP A 105 -10.66 -8.69 -2.77
CA TRP A 105 -9.20 -8.71 -2.69
C TRP A 105 -8.65 -10.01 -2.08
N LYS A 106 -9.48 -11.05 -1.95
CA LYS A 106 -9.06 -12.35 -1.44
C LYS A 106 -7.85 -12.88 -2.22
N GLY A 107 -6.83 -13.31 -1.48
CA GLY A 107 -5.59 -13.82 -2.06
C GLY A 107 -4.50 -12.77 -2.24
N THR A 108 -4.83 -11.49 -2.11
CA THR A 108 -3.84 -10.41 -2.16
C THR A 108 -3.02 -10.42 -0.89
N THR A 109 -1.69 -10.36 -1.03
CA THR A 109 -0.76 -10.25 0.09
C THR A 109 -0.24 -8.82 0.18
N ILE A 110 -0.36 -8.23 1.35
CA ILE A 110 0.10 -6.87 1.63
C ILE A 110 1.31 -6.95 2.54
N ILE A 111 2.42 -6.37 2.09
CA ILE A 111 3.71 -6.48 2.75
C ILE A 111 4.19 -5.10 3.15
N LEU A 112 4.56 -4.94 4.42
CA LEU A 112 5.25 -3.75 4.94
C LEU A 112 6.68 -4.14 5.26
N ARG A 113 7.64 -3.44 4.66
CA ARG A 113 9.05 -3.73 4.88
C ARG A 113 9.87 -2.45 5.00
N ASN A 114 10.97 -2.51 5.77
CA ASN A 114 11.87 -1.38 5.97
C ASN A 114 13.15 -1.48 5.13
N PHE A 115 13.13 -2.27 4.07
CA PHE A 115 14.23 -2.41 3.12
C PHE A 115 13.71 -2.40 1.69
N SER A 116 14.54 -1.96 0.74
CA SER A 116 14.19 -1.90 -0.67
C SER A 116 15.46 -1.94 -1.51
N THR A 117 15.40 -2.65 -2.64
CA THR A 117 16.48 -2.67 -3.62
C THR A 117 16.66 -1.31 -4.33
N SER A 118 15.61 -0.48 -4.32
CA SER A 118 15.64 0.85 -4.94
C SER A 118 15.92 1.99 -3.96
N ARG A 119 16.36 1.69 -2.72
CA ARG A 119 16.54 2.69 -1.68
C ARG A 119 17.49 3.81 -2.06
N GLU A 120 18.59 3.51 -2.74
CA GLU A 120 19.55 4.51 -3.19
C GLU A 120 18.94 5.50 -4.18
N GLN A 121 18.02 5.03 -5.02
CA GLN A 121 17.38 5.82 -6.06
C GLN A 121 16.17 6.58 -5.56
N THR A 122 15.39 6.00 -4.64
CA THR A 122 14.13 6.57 -4.14
C THR A 122 14.26 7.21 -2.78
N GLY A 123 15.27 6.83 -1.99
CA GLY A 123 15.41 7.21 -0.59
C GLY A 123 14.39 6.53 0.32
N ALA A 124 13.68 5.51 -0.16
CA ALA A 124 12.62 4.89 0.59
C ALA A 124 13.14 4.17 1.84
N LYS A 125 12.57 4.51 3.00
CA LYS A 125 12.84 3.86 4.29
C LYS A 125 11.83 2.76 4.55
N TRP A 126 10.60 2.90 4.04
CA TRP A 126 9.51 1.95 4.17
C TRP A 126 8.82 1.77 2.83
N THR A 127 8.33 0.56 2.59
CA THR A 127 7.56 0.22 1.39
C THR A 127 6.35 -0.62 1.80
N ILE A 128 5.17 -0.29 1.27
CA ILE A 128 4.00 -1.15 1.32
C ILE A 128 3.83 -1.72 -0.10
N GLU A 129 3.90 -3.05 -0.21
CA GLU A 129 3.81 -3.77 -1.48
C GLU A 129 2.54 -4.61 -1.51
N PHE A 130 1.92 -4.70 -2.69
CA PHE A 130 0.73 -5.50 -2.94
C PHE A 130 1.09 -6.58 -3.95
N ARG A 131 0.88 -7.84 -3.60
CA ARG A 131 1.11 -9.00 -4.48
C ARG A 131 -0.17 -9.79 -4.69
N ASN A 132 -0.32 -10.36 -5.88
CA ASN A 132 -1.49 -11.15 -6.24
C ASN A 132 -2.78 -10.34 -6.13
N GLN A 133 -2.71 -9.07 -6.51
CA GLN A 133 -3.89 -8.20 -6.55
C GLN A 133 -4.92 -8.72 -7.55
N PRO A 134 -6.20 -8.30 -7.41
CA PRO A 134 -7.21 -8.70 -8.39
C PRO A 134 -6.78 -8.36 -9.82
N ALA A 135 -7.18 -9.20 -10.78
CA ALA A 135 -6.82 -9.03 -12.19
C ALA A 135 -7.30 -7.68 -12.77
N SER A 136 -8.33 -7.08 -12.18
CA SER A 136 -8.83 -5.78 -12.58
C SER A 136 -7.86 -4.64 -12.25
N ILE A 137 -6.91 -4.85 -11.35
CA ILE A 137 -5.91 -3.83 -10.98
C ILE A 137 -4.65 -4.06 -11.79
N ARG A 138 -4.39 -3.14 -12.73
CA ARG A 138 -3.29 -3.28 -13.69
C ARG A 138 -1.95 -2.90 -13.07
N GLY A 139 -0.91 -3.58 -13.49
CA GLY A 139 0.46 -3.35 -13.09
C GLY A 139 1.13 -4.61 -12.57
N GLN A 140 2.44 -4.71 -12.82
CA GLN A 140 3.23 -5.85 -12.36
C GLN A 140 3.71 -5.67 -10.92
N ARG A 141 3.89 -4.41 -10.52
CA ARG A 141 4.31 -4.05 -9.18
C ARG A 141 3.45 -2.91 -8.67
N LEU A 142 2.82 -3.15 -7.55
CA LEU A 142 2.06 -2.12 -6.85
C LEU A 142 2.76 -1.88 -5.52
N GLU A 143 3.46 -0.76 -5.43
CA GLU A 143 4.21 -0.39 -4.23
C GLU A 143 3.97 1.07 -3.87
N LEU A 144 3.85 1.33 -2.59
CA LEU A 144 3.84 2.67 -2.01
C LEU A 144 5.17 2.86 -1.28
N LYS A 145 5.96 3.84 -1.68
CA LYS A 145 7.28 4.08 -1.10
C LYS A 145 7.27 5.32 -0.23
N PHE A 146 7.86 5.21 0.95
CA PHE A 146 7.91 6.29 1.95
C PHE A 146 9.37 6.61 2.28
N ARG A 147 9.73 7.87 2.13
CA ARG A 147 11.08 8.37 2.41
C ARG A 147 11.10 9.48 3.45
#